data_f1b438c39eb73172771d9431ca11e31f
#
_entry.id   f1b438c39eb73172771d9431ca11e31f
#
_cell.length_a   1.000
_cell.length_b   1.000
_cell.length_c   1.000
_cell.angle_alpha   90.00
_cell.angle_beta   90.00
_cell.angle_gamma   90.00
#
_symmetry.space_group_name_H-M   'P 1'
#
loop_
_entity.id
_entity.type
_entity.pdbx_description
1 polymer ?
#
loop_
_entity_poly.entity_id
_entity_poly.type
_entity_poly.pdbx_seq_one_letter_code
_entity_poly.pdbx_strand_id
1 'polypeptide(L)'
;MTRALAAVALAVLASCASGDPRPADVQAGTTCTQCRMTVVDRKLAAQLVAPGEEPRVFDDLGCLAAYVVAHPLPDGTSMFVADHATGAWVAAGDAVYSRDPAIATPMNSHLVAHRDEASRAADAAVHPVARLVATDVFGPAAARGTRHDR
;
A
#
# COMPACT_ATOMS: atom_id res chain seq x y z
N MET A 1 34.91 -56.27 -15.46
CA MET A 1 33.75 -55.52 -16.01
C MET A 1 33.03 -54.86 -14.82
N THR A 2 33.40 -53.63 -14.48
CA THR A 2 32.92 -52.86 -13.31
C THR A 2 32.06 -51.74 -13.84
N ARG A 3 30.73 -51.80 -13.61
CA ARG A 3 29.76 -50.79 -13.98
C ARG A 3 29.75 -49.71 -12.88
N ALA A 4 30.26 -48.53 -13.17
CA ALA A 4 30.12 -47.34 -12.33
C ALA A 4 28.72 -46.74 -12.53
N LEU A 5 27.89 -46.73 -11.48
CA LEU A 5 26.64 -46.02 -11.42
C LEU A 5 26.91 -44.60 -11.01
N ALA A 6 26.80 -43.66 -11.93
CA ALA A 6 26.83 -42.22 -11.61
C ALA A 6 25.46 -41.78 -11.08
N ALA A 7 25.39 -41.49 -9.79
CA ALA A 7 24.23 -40.85 -9.18
C ALA A 7 24.24 -39.35 -9.49
N VAL A 8 23.34 -38.90 -10.35
CA VAL A 8 23.08 -37.47 -10.58
C VAL A 8 22.16 -36.98 -9.46
N ALA A 9 22.73 -36.25 -8.50
CA ALA A 9 21.97 -35.53 -7.49
C ALA A 9 21.34 -34.28 -8.09
N LEU A 10 20.05 -34.29 -8.32
CA LEU A 10 19.27 -33.13 -8.76
C LEU A 10 19.05 -32.20 -7.56
N ALA A 11 19.91 -31.20 -7.40
CA ALA A 11 19.70 -30.15 -6.39
C ALA A 11 18.58 -29.22 -6.87
N VAL A 12 17.37 -29.42 -6.32
CA VAL A 12 16.26 -28.48 -6.48
C VAL A 12 16.58 -27.25 -5.63
N LEU A 13 17.06 -26.19 -6.27
CA LEU A 13 17.20 -24.88 -5.67
C LEU A 13 15.79 -24.30 -5.49
N ALA A 14 15.23 -24.46 -4.28
CA ALA A 14 14.07 -23.71 -3.84
C ALA A 14 14.51 -22.24 -3.70
N SER A 15 14.41 -21.46 -4.77
CA SER A 15 14.56 -20.02 -4.74
C SER A 15 13.34 -19.46 -4.00
N CYS A 16 13.45 -19.27 -2.69
CA CYS A 16 12.54 -18.40 -1.97
C CYS A 16 12.76 -16.99 -2.50
N ALA A 17 11.91 -16.54 -3.41
CA ALA A 17 11.88 -15.18 -3.88
C ALA A 17 11.36 -14.29 -2.74
N SER A 18 12.24 -13.91 -1.83
CA SER A 18 12.04 -12.82 -0.86
C SER A 18 12.19 -11.49 -1.61
N GLY A 19 11.32 -11.24 -2.57
CA GLY A 19 11.21 -9.91 -3.17
C GLY A 19 10.51 -8.98 -2.18
N ASP A 20 10.96 -7.71 -2.14
CA ASP A 20 10.25 -6.68 -1.38
C ASP A 20 8.78 -6.65 -1.79
N PRO A 21 7.84 -6.51 -0.83
CA PRO A 21 6.43 -6.39 -1.14
C PRO A 21 6.19 -5.26 -2.15
N ARG A 22 5.45 -5.57 -3.20
CA ARG A 22 5.11 -4.61 -4.26
C ARG A 22 3.60 -4.46 -4.33
N PRO A 23 3.09 -3.25 -4.63
CA PRO A 23 1.66 -3.07 -4.80
C PRO A 23 1.17 -3.89 -5.99
N ALA A 24 0.03 -4.56 -5.81
CA ALA A 24 -0.66 -5.26 -6.88
C ALA A 24 -1.48 -4.29 -7.72
N ASP A 25 -1.83 -4.70 -8.93
CA ASP A 25 -2.78 -3.95 -9.75
C ASP A 25 -4.20 -4.14 -9.20
N VAL A 26 -4.94 -3.04 -9.03
CA VAL A 26 -6.34 -3.06 -8.57
C VAL A 26 -7.24 -3.28 -9.76
N GLN A 27 -7.84 -4.46 -9.80
CA GLN A 27 -8.75 -4.86 -10.88
C GLN A 27 -10.13 -4.22 -10.70
N ALA A 28 -10.86 -4.07 -11.82
CA ALA A 28 -12.27 -3.64 -11.78
C ALA A 28 -13.08 -4.63 -10.93
N GLY A 29 -13.91 -4.10 -10.04
CA GLY A 29 -14.71 -4.91 -9.11
C GLY A 29 -13.99 -5.33 -7.83
N THR A 30 -12.72 -4.93 -7.63
CA THR A 30 -12.04 -5.16 -6.34
C THR A 30 -12.85 -4.58 -5.20
N THR A 31 -13.00 -5.36 -4.13
CA THR A 31 -13.77 -4.98 -2.93
C THR A 31 -12.84 -4.47 -1.84
N CYS A 32 -13.19 -3.35 -1.22
CA CYS A 32 -12.50 -2.82 -0.05
C CYS A 32 -12.54 -3.82 1.11
N THR A 33 -11.39 -4.09 1.71
CA THR A 33 -11.26 -5.04 2.82
C THR A 33 -12.03 -4.57 4.05
N GLN A 34 -12.10 -3.26 4.30
CA GLN A 34 -12.70 -2.67 5.50
C GLN A 34 -14.21 -2.44 5.36
N CYS A 35 -14.64 -1.65 4.37
CA CYS A 35 -16.05 -1.23 4.24
C CYS A 35 -16.87 -2.13 3.31
N ARG A 36 -16.23 -3.03 2.57
CA ARG A 36 -16.85 -3.98 1.62
C ARG A 36 -17.45 -3.34 0.37
N MET A 37 -17.26 -2.04 0.15
CA MET A 37 -17.64 -1.38 -1.10
C MET A 37 -16.64 -1.66 -2.22
N THR A 38 -17.11 -1.53 -3.46
CA THR A 38 -16.24 -1.65 -4.64
C THR A 38 -15.32 -0.45 -4.76
N VAL A 39 -14.03 -0.69 -5.03
CA VAL A 39 -13.07 0.37 -5.34
C VAL A 39 -13.41 0.95 -6.72
N VAL A 40 -13.89 2.19 -6.75
CA VAL A 40 -14.30 2.87 -8.00
C VAL A 40 -13.29 3.90 -8.48
N ASP A 41 -12.52 4.48 -7.57
CA ASP A 41 -11.46 5.43 -7.89
C ASP A 41 -10.13 4.97 -7.31
N ARG A 42 -9.25 4.51 -8.20
CA ARG A 42 -7.91 4.06 -7.81
C ARG A 42 -7.06 5.15 -7.17
N LYS A 43 -7.31 6.42 -7.47
CA LYS A 43 -6.55 7.55 -6.90
C LYS A 43 -6.79 7.76 -5.40
N LEU A 44 -7.87 7.19 -4.88
CA LEU A 44 -8.22 7.21 -3.46
C LEU A 44 -7.85 5.91 -2.74
N ALA A 45 -7.35 4.92 -3.50
CA ALA A 45 -7.13 3.58 -2.98
C ALA A 45 -5.82 3.44 -2.19
N ALA A 46 -5.79 2.42 -1.34
CA ALA A 46 -4.61 1.99 -0.61
C ALA A 46 -4.50 0.46 -0.60
N GLN A 47 -3.32 -0.06 -0.27
CA GLN A 47 -3.05 -1.50 -0.14
C GLN A 47 -2.20 -1.82 1.07
N LEU A 48 -2.46 -2.99 1.66
CA LEU A 48 -1.54 -3.72 2.53
C LEU A 48 -1.04 -4.95 1.79
N VAL A 49 0.27 -5.12 1.75
CA VAL A 49 0.92 -6.28 1.14
C VAL A 49 1.79 -6.94 2.19
N ALA A 50 1.35 -8.10 2.69
CA ALA A 50 2.10 -8.93 3.61
C ALA A 50 2.84 -10.04 2.86
N PRO A 51 4.01 -10.49 3.32
CA PRO A 51 4.73 -11.59 2.68
C PRO A 51 3.89 -12.86 2.62
N GLY A 52 3.73 -13.42 1.42
CA GLY A 52 2.99 -14.67 1.20
C GLY A 52 1.47 -14.57 1.30
N GLU A 53 0.92 -13.37 1.42
CA GLU A 53 -0.52 -13.15 1.46
C GLU A 53 -1.02 -12.37 0.23
N GLU A 54 -2.29 -12.55 -0.12
CA GLU A 54 -2.94 -11.73 -1.12
C GLU A 54 -3.06 -10.27 -0.62
N PRO A 55 -2.82 -9.26 -1.49
CA PRO A 55 -2.95 -7.87 -1.13
C PRO A 55 -4.35 -7.53 -0.63
N ARG A 56 -4.42 -6.80 0.49
CA ARG A 56 -5.66 -6.22 0.99
C ARG A 56 -5.81 -4.82 0.41
N VAL A 57 -6.92 -4.58 -0.27
CA VAL A 57 -7.19 -3.31 -0.93
C VAL A 57 -8.24 -2.52 -0.16
N PHE A 58 -8.08 -1.20 -0.14
CA PHE A 58 -8.96 -0.24 0.51
C PHE A 58 -9.35 0.86 -0.49
N ASP A 59 -10.61 1.28 -0.46
CA ASP A 59 -11.16 2.31 -1.35
C ASP A 59 -10.96 3.74 -0.85
N ASP A 60 -10.54 3.88 0.41
CA ASP A 60 -10.39 5.14 1.13
C ASP A 60 -9.24 5.03 2.12
N LEU A 61 -8.42 6.06 2.26
CA LEU A 61 -7.31 6.08 3.23
C LEU A 61 -7.80 5.96 4.68
N GLY A 62 -9.02 6.45 4.98
CA GLY A 62 -9.66 6.24 6.27
C GLY A 62 -9.99 4.77 6.53
N CYS A 63 -10.33 4.00 5.49
CA CYS A 63 -10.53 2.55 5.60
C CYS A 63 -9.22 1.84 5.98
N LEU A 64 -8.12 2.18 5.33
CA LEU A 64 -6.80 1.66 5.70
C LEU A 64 -6.45 2.06 7.14
N ALA A 65 -6.63 3.34 7.51
CA ALA A 65 -6.33 3.83 8.87
C ALA A 65 -7.13 3.07 9.93
N ALA A 66 -8.43 2.90 9.73
CA ALA A 66 -9.28 2.13 10.64
C ALA A 66 -8.84 0.66 10.74
N TYR A 67 -8.46 0.05 9.61
CA TYR A 67 -8.01 -1.33 9.58
C TYR A 67 -6.73 -1.55 10.39
N VAL A 68 -5.70 -0.71 10.20
CA VAL A 68 -4.40 -0.88 10.88
C VAL A 68 -4.46 -0.61 12.38
N VAL A 69 -5.46 0.16 12.84
CA VAL A 69 -5.73 0.36 14.27
C VAL A 69 -6.39 -0.88 14.87
N ALA A 70 -7.29 -1.53 14.13
CA ALA A 70 -8.09 -2.66 14.63
C ALA A 70 -7.38 -4.02 14.51
N HIS A 71 -6.36 -4.15 13.63
CA HIS A 71 -5.73 -5.43 13.33
C HIS A 71 -4.22 -5.36 13.48
N PRO A 72 -3.59 -6.33 14.18
CA PRO A 72 -2.14 -6.48 14.15
C PRO A 72 -1.70 -6.85 12.74
N LEU A 73 -0.65 -6.20 12.27
CA LEU A 73 -0.09 -6.47 10.94
C LEU A 73 1.03 -7.51 11.04
N PRO A 74 1.08 -8.51 10.14
CA PRO A 74 2.21 -9.42 10.02
C PRO A 74 3.53 -8.66 9.85
N ASP A 75 4.63 -9.24 10.33
CA ASP A 75 5.96 -8.69 10.11
C ASP A 75 6.28 -8.64 8.60
N GLY A 76 6.96 -7.60 8.17
CA GLY A 76 7.27 -7.40 6.75
C GLY A 76 6.09 -6.87 5.91
N THR A 77 4.94 -6.53 6.52
CA THR A 77 3.84 -5.89 5.80
C THR A 77 4.23 -4.49 5.32
N SER A 78 4.02 -4.24 4.04
CA SER A 78 4.16 -2.91 3.43
C SER A 78 2.80 -2.29 3.17
N MET A 79 2.74 -0.97 3.36
CA MET A 79 1.56 -0.16 3.05
C MET A 79 1.84 0.70 1.82
N PHE A 80 0.90 0.72 0.89
CA PHE A 80 0.95 1.57 -0.30
C PHE A 80 -0.31 2.41 -0.40
N VAL A 81 -0.13 3.64 -0.88
CA VAL A 81 -1.23 4.58 -1.14
C VAL A 81 -1.12 5.08 -2.58
N ALA A 82 -2.22 5.40 -3.19
CA ALA A 82 -2.19 5.99 -4.52
C ALA A 82 -1.89 7.50 -4.43
N ASP A 83 -0.99 7.98 -5.29
CA ASP A 83 -0.80 9.39 -5.55
C ASP A 83 -2.08 9.95 -6.19
N HIS A 84 -2.75 10.89 -5.54
CA HIS A 84 -4.05 11.40 -5.98
C HIS A 84 -3.97 12.13 -7.33
N ALA A 85 -2.87 12.77 -7.64
CA ALA A 85 -2.69 13.45 -8.93
C ALA A 85 -2.58 12.45 -10.10
N THR A 86 -1.84 11.32 -9.91
CA THR A 86 -1.44 10.42 -11.00
C THR A 86 -2.02 9.02 -10.92
N GLY A 87 -2.45 8.56 -9.74
CA GLY A 87 -2.85 7.18 -9.46
C GLY A 87 -1.68 6.20 -9.31
N ALA A 88 -0.44 6.67 -9.30
CA ALA A 88 0.73 5.82 -9.07
C ALA A 88 0.82 5.37 -7.61
N TRP A 89 1.28 4.15 -7.39
CA TRP A 89 1.50 3.63 -6.03
C TRP A 89 2.75 4.23 -5.40
N VAL A 90 2.64 4.60 -4.15
CA VAL A 90 3.71 5.16 -3.31
C VAL A 90 3.74 4.40 -1.99
N ALA A 91 4.93 4.15 -1.44
CA ALA A 91 5.04 3.62 -0.08
C ALA A 91 4.41 4.63 0.90
N ALA A 92 3.54 4.16 1.79
CA ALA A 92 2.77 5.05 2.65
C ALA A 92 3.65 5.90 3.58
N GLY A 93 4.82 5.39 3.98
CA GLY A 93 5.77 6.13 4.81
C GLY A 93 6.45 7.31 4.10
N ASP A 94 6.55 7.25 2.77
CA ASP A 94 7.23 8.27 1.94
C ASP A 94 6.24 9.32 1.40
N ALA A 95 4.94 9.05 1.46
CA ALA A 95 3.91 9.93 0.94
C ALA A 95 3.68 11.16 1.83
N VAL A 96 3.21 12.24 1.23
CA VAL A 96 2.65 13.40 1.93
C VAL A 96 1.13 13.36 1.83
N TYR A 97 0.44 13.85 2.85
CA TYR A 97 -1.01 13.71 2.95
C TYR A 97 -1.68 15.07 3.13
N SER A 98 -2.94 15.13 2.70
CA SER A 98 -3.84 16.24 2.95
C SER A 98 -5.19 15.71 3.43
N ARG A 99 -5.81 16.42 4.36
CA ARG A 99 -7.23 16.25 4.68
C ARG A 99 -7.97 17.46 4.19
N ASP A 100 -8.68 17.32 3.08
CA ASP A 100 -9.40 18.42 2.44
C ASP A 100 -10.91 18.11 2.41
N PRO A 101 -11.74 18.81 3.19
CA PRO A 101 -13.19 18.58 3.23
C PRO A 101 -13.90 18.76 1.87
N ALA A 102 -13.27 19.43 0.91
CA ALA A 102 -13.84 19.61 -0.42
C ALA A 102 -13.65 18.37 -1.32
N ILE A 103 -12.74 17.48 -0.97
CA ILE A 103 -12.53 16.24 -1.71
C ILE A 103 -13.51 15.18 -1.18
N ALA A 104 -14.41 14.72 -2.05
CA ALA A 104 -15.29 13.60 -1.73
C ALA A 104 -14.49 12.28 -1.79
N THR A 105 -14.52 11.53 -0.69
CA THR A 105 -13.92 10.19 -0.62
C THR A 105 -14.97 9.17 -0.22
N PRO A 106 -14.84 7.87 -0.57
CA PRO A 106 -15.89 6.86 -0.37
C PRO A 106 -16.45 6.78 1.05
N MET A 107 -15.57 6.93 2.06
CA MET A 107 -15.96 6.88 3.48
C MET A 107 -15.88 8.24 4.17
N ASN A 108 -15.87 9.33 3.39
CA ASN A 108 -15.79 10.70 3.91
C ASN A 108 -14.58 10.94 4.84
N SER A 109 -13.47 10.25 4.61
CA SER A 109 -12.23 10.53 5.33
C SER A 109 -11.64 11.88 4.91
N HIS A 110 -11.93 12.29 3.66
CA HIS A 110 -11.38 13.48 3.02
C HIS A 110 -9.84 13.45 2.92
N LEU A 111 -9.24 12.26 3.06
CA LEU A 111 -7.80 12.04 3.02
C LEU A 111 -7.36 11.71 1.61
N VAL A 112 -6.32 12.39 1.16
CA VAL A 112 -5.60 12.07 -0.08
C VAL A 112 -4.10 12.02 0.17
N ALA A 113 -3.40 11.23 -0.63
CA ALA A 113 -1.95 11.09 -0.57
C ALA A 113 -1.32 11.59 -1.87
N HIS A 114 -0.07 12.05 -1.77
CA HIS A 114 0.77 12.41 -2.90
C HIS A 114 2.17 11.85 -2.68
N ARG A 115 2.86 11.49 -3.74
CA ARG A 115 4.21 10.94 -3.65
C ARG A 115 5.23 11.91 -3.03
N ASP A 116 5.00 13.21 -3.23
CA ASP A 116 5.85 14.30 -2.73
C ASP A 116 5.10 15.64 -2.74
N GLU A 117 5.73 16.67 -2.22
CA GLU A 117 5.14 18.01 -2.17
C GLU A 117 4.94 18.62 -3.56
N ALA A 118 5.76 18.26 -4.56
CA ALA A 118 5.59 18.77 -5.93
C ALA A 118 4.33 18.18 -6.58
N SER A 119 4.06 16.86 -6.38
CA SER A 119 2.81 16.23 -6.81
C SER A 119 1.60 16.86 -6.13
N ARG A 120 1.70 17.10 -4.81
CA ARG A 120 0.65 17.75 -4.04
C ARG A 120 0.34 19.16 -4.55
N ALA A 121 1.37 19.96 -4.80
CA ALA A 121 1.23 21.33 -5.30
C ALA A 121 0.68 21.41 -6.73
N ALA A 122 0.91 20.38 -7.53
CA ALA A 122 0.40 20.26 -8.90
C ALA A 122 -1.04 19.76 -8.98
N ASP A 123 -1.59 19.20 -7.91
CA ASP A 123 -2.95 18.66 -7.88
C ASP A 123 -3.97 19.79 -7.68
N ALA A 124 -4.62 20.20 -8.76
CA ALA A 124 -5.62 21.27 -8.75
C ALA A 124 -6.90 20.92 -7.95
N ALA A 125 -7.11 19.65 -7.59
CA ALA A 125 -8.24 19.24 -6.77
C ALA A 125 -8.02 19.51 -5.27
N VAL A 126 -6.78 19.71 -4.83
CA VAL A 126 -6.43 19.92 -3.43
C VAL A 126 -6.32 21.41 -3.11
N HIS A 127 -7.13 21.85 -2.13
CA HIS A 127 -7.04 23.24 -1.65
C HIS A 127 -5.81 23.44 -0.74
N PRO A 128 -5.43 24.70 -0.45
CA PRO A 128 -4.36 24.98 0.52
C PRO A 128 -4.75 24.58 1.95
N VAL A 129 -4.59 23.30 2.26
CA VAL A 129 -4.80 22.72 3.60
C VAL A 129 -3.48 22.31 4.22
N ALA A 130 -3.48 22.06 5.53
CA ALA A 130 -2.29 21.61 6.24
C ALA A 130 -1.76 20.28 5.67
N ARG A 131 -0.43 20.21 5.51
CA ARG A 131 0.26 18.97 5.20
C ARG A 131 0.24 18.04 6.42
N LEU A 132 -0.01 16.75 6.17
CA LEU A 132 0.11 15.67 7.14
C LEU A 132 1.21 14.71 6.70
N VAL A 133 1.73 13.92 7.62
CA VAL A 133 2.65 12.81 7.36
C VAL A 133 1.99 11.47 7.71
N ALA A 134 2.61 10.37 7.31
CA ALA A 134 2.02 9.03 7.50
C ALA A 134 1.64 8.71 8.95
N THR A 135 2.42 9.18 9.93
CA THR A 135 2.12 8.98 11.36
C THR A 135 0.88 9.75 11.83
N ASP A 136 0.53 10.87 11.20
CA ASP A 136 -0.70 11.61 11.50
C ASP A 136 -1.94 10.86 11.02
N VAL A 137 -1.78 10.04 9.96
CA VAL A 137 -2.87 9.30 9.32
C VAL A 137 -3.00 7.89 9.91
N PHE A 138 -1.89 7.16 10.03
CA PHE A 138 -1.86 5.75 10.38
C PHE A 138 -1.26 5.46 11.76
N GLY A 139 -0.89 6.50 12.51
CA GLY A 139 -0.27 6.34 13.82
C GLY A 139 1.04 5.51 13.76
N PRO A 140 1.33 4.70 14.80
CA PRO A 140 2.55 3.88 14.85
C PRO A 140 2.67 2.82 13.73
N ALA A 141 1.57 2.46 13.09
CA ALA A 141 1.58 1.49 11.98
C ALA A 141 2.34 2.03 10.76
N ALA A 142 2.40 3.36 10.57
CA ALA A 142 3.15 4.00 9.49
C ALA A 142 4.65 3.65 9.52
N ALA A 143 5.23 3.46 10.70
CA ALA A 143 6.66 3.17 10.87
C ALA A 143 7.04 1.73 10.49
N ARG A 144 6.07 0.82 10.31
CA ARG A 144 6.34 -0.60 10.04
C ARG A 144 6.65 -0.89 8.57
N GLY A 145 6.19 -0.04 7.64
CA GLY A 145 6.37 -0.21 6.19
C GLY A 145 7.62 0.46 5.60
N THR A 146 8.41 1.16 6.38
CA THR A 146 9.53 2.02 5.90
C THR A 146 10.92 1.42 6.09
N ARG A 147 11.06 0.16 6.54
CA ARG A 147 12.41 -0.44 6.61
C ARG A 147 12.86 -0.92 5.22
N HIS A 148 13.24 0.03 4.38
CA HIS A 148 14.28 -0.23 3.39
C HIS A 148 15.61 -0.11 4.11
N ASP A 149 16.20 -1.24 4.51
CA ASP A 149 17.63 -1.24 4.84
C ASP A 149 18.40 -0.83 3.58
N ARG A 150 19.14 0.27 3.70
CA ARG A 150 20.08 0.76 2.69
C ARG A 150 21.30 -0.10 2.68
#